data_168dde17afabb2db94e3d2297d0e6236
#
_entry.id   168dde17afabb2db94e3d2297d0e6236
#
_cell.length_a   1.000
_cell.length_b   1.000
_cell.length_c   1.000
_cell.angle_alpha   90.00
_cell.angle_beta   90.00
_cell.angle_gamma   90.00
#
_symmetry.space_group_name_H-M   'P 1'
#
loop_
_entity.id
_entity.type
_entity.pdbx_description
1 polymer ?
#
loop_
_entity_poly.entity_id
_entity_poly.type
_entity_poly.pdbx_seq_one_letter_code
_entity_poly.pdbx_strand_id
1 'polypeptide(L)'
;MESKSATLSLSALGHDGRLAIFRLLVSAGPTGLAAGEIARQLGMVPNSLSANLNILSRANLTTSRREGRSIIYQADFSTMTALVGFLVGDCCGGAPEICSPLNQLLFQAQQCAPAPSRQKELC
;
A
#
# COMPACT_ATOMS: atom_id res chain seq x y z
N MET A 1 -8.54 -11.67 6.86
CA MET A 1 -9.32 -10.67 6.10
C MET A 1 -10.52 -11.35 5.47
N GLU A 2 -11.65 -10.70 5.54
CA GLU A 2 -12.86 -11.22 4.93
C GLU A 2 -12.91 -10.85 3.45
N SER A 3 -13.65 -11.65 2.67
CA SER A 3 -13.83 -11.39 1.25
C SER A 3 -14.37 -9.98 0.98
N LYS A 4 -15.29 -9.52 1.80
CA LYS A 4 -15.88 -8.20 1.65
C LYS A 4 -14.85 -7.09 1.84
N SER A 5 -14.01 -7.23 2.86
CA SER A 5 -12.92 -6.27 3.11
C SER A 5 -11.90 -6.28 1.98
N ALA A 6 -11.58 -7.47 1.48
CA ALA A 6 -10.65 -7.61 0.37
C ALA A 6 -11.21 -6.94 -0.90
N THR A 7 -12.49 -7.12 -1.17
CA THR A 7 -13.13 -6.48 -2.33
C THR A 7 -13.10 -4.97 -2.21
N LEU A 8 -13.36 -4.45 -1.02
CA LEU A 8 -13.30 -3.01 -0.77
C LEU A 8 -11.89 -2.47 -1.02
N SER A 9 -10.87 -3.16 -0.51
CA SER A 9 -9.49 -2.76 -0.72
C SER A 9 -9.10 -2.79 -2.19
N LEU A 10 -9.47 -3.85 -2.90
CA LEU A 10 -9.16 -3.97 -4.32
C LEU A 10 -9.89 -2.92 -5.14
N SER A 11 -11.14 -2.64 -4.79
CA SER A 11 -11.90 -1.58 -5.46
C SER A 11 -11.24 -0.21 -5.27
N ALA A 12 -10.77 0.07 -4.06
CA ALA A 12 -10.07 1.32 -3.80
C ALA A 12 -8.78 1.42 -4.61
N LEU A 13 -8.05 0.33 -4.76
CA LEU A 13 -6.80 0.30 -5.51
C LEU A 13 -7.02 0.23 -7.02
N GLY A 14 -8.22 -0.07 -7.47
CA GLY A 14 -8.53 -0.22 -8.89
C GLY A 14 -8.75 1.09 -9.62
N HIS A 15 -7.93 2.08 -9.33
CA HIS A 15 -7.99 3.40 -9.94
C HIS A 15 -6.56 3.93 -10.03
N ASP A 16 -6.17 4.43 -11.20
CA ASP A 16 -4.79 4.84 -11.45
C ASP A 16 -4.25 5.80 -10.40
N GLY A 17 -5.01 6.83 -10.07
CA GLY A 17 -4.56 7.82 -9.09
C GLY A 17 -4.40 7.24 -7.70
N ARG A 18 -5.34 6.43 -7.28
CA ARG A 18 -5.27 5.81 -5.95
C ARG A 18 -4.15 4.78 -5.85
N LEU A 19 -3.96 4.01 -6.90
CA LEU A 19 -2.85 3.06 -6.92
C LEU A 19 -1.52 3.78 -6.85
N ALA A 20 -1.38 4.89 -7.58
CA ALA A 20 -0.16 5.68 -7.55
C ALA A 20 0.10 6.25 -6.15
N ILE A 21 -0.93 6.75 -5.49
CA ILE A 21 -0.81 7.26 -4.12
C ILE A 21 -0.36 6.15 -3.18
N PHE A 22 -1.02 5.01 -3.25
CA PHE A 22 -0.70 3.91 -2.35
C PHE A 22 0.73 3.40 -2.54
N ARG A 23 1.16 3.25 -3.79
CA ARG A 23 2.52 2.80 -4.08
C ARG A 23 3.56 3.81 -3.59
N LEU A 24 3.27 5.10 -3.72
CA LEU A 24 4.16 6.13 -3.21
C LEU A 24 4.27 6.04 -1.69
N LEU A 25 3.16 5.83 -1.01
CA LEU A 25 3.17 5.71 0.45
C LEU A 25 3.86 4.43 0.92
N VAL A 26 3.75 3.34 0.18
CA VAL A 26 4.51 2.13 0.47
C VAL A 26 6.00 2.42 0.40
N SER A 27 6.44 3.12 -0.65
CA SER A 27 7.82 3.53 -0.79
C SER A 27 8.31 4.42 0.33
N ALA A 28 7.44 5.30 0.81
CA ALA A 28 7.81 6.24 1.89
C ALA A 28 7.97 5.54 3.24
N GLY A 29 7.35 4.37 3.39
CA GLY A 29 7.45 3.61 4.63
C GLY A 29 6.69 4.23 5.78
N PRO A 30 7.02 3.85 7.03
CA PRO A 30 6.29 4.34 8.20
C PRO A 30 6.39 5.84 8.42
N THR A 31 7.42 6.49 7.86
CA THR A 31 7.57 7.93 7.95
C THR A 31 6.40 8.66 7.30
N GLY A 32 5.90 8.10 6.20
CA GLY A 32 4.78 8.68 5.49
C GLY A 32 5.13 9.96 4.74
N LEU A 33 4.10 10.58 4.19
CA LEU A 33 4.24 11.82 3.44
C LEU A 33 3.07 12.75 3.76
N ALA A 34 3.34 14.05 3.82
CA ALA A 34 2.30 15.05 3.92
C ALA A 34 1.49 15.12 2.63
N ALA A 35 0.22 15.48 2.74
CA ALA A 35 -0.66 15.57 1.56
C ALA A 35 -0.07 16.47 0.48
N GLY A 36 0.50 17.62 0.87
CA GLY A 36 1.12 18.53 -0.11
C GLY A 36 2.26 17.89 -0.87
N GLU A 37 3.06 17.09 -0.19
CA GLU A 37 4.17 16.40 -0.83
C GLU A 37 3.69 15.32 -1.79
N ILE A 38 2.64 14.60 -1.42
CA ILE A 38 2.03 13.62 -2.31
C ILE A 38 1.52 14.29 -3.57
N ALA A 39 0.81 15.40 -3.39
CA ALA A 39 0.27 16.17 -4.53
C ALA A 39 1.39 16.64 -5.46
N ARG A 40 2.48 17.13 -4.87
CA ARG A 40 3.62 17.62 -5.65
C ARG A 40 4.27 16.50 -6.45
N GLN A 41 4.51 15.36 -5.81
CA GLN A 41 5.21 14.26 -6.48
C GLN A 41 4.38 13.62 -7.57
N LEU A 42 3.06 13.57 -7.40
CA LEU A 42 2.18 12.92 -8.38
C LEU A 42 1.55 13.90 -9.35
N GLY A 43 1.80 15.21 -9.20
CA GLY A 43 1.20 16.21 -10.06
C GLY A 43 -0.32 16.24 -9.94
N MET A 44 -0.84 16.02 -8.75
CA MET A 44 -2.28 15.88 -8.52
C MET A 44 -2.82 17.13 -7.84
N VAL A 45 -4.00 17.60 -8.29
CA VAL A 45 -4.62 18.77 -7.64
C VAL A 45 -5.13 18.36 -6.25
N PRO A 46 -5.12 19.32 -5.28
CA PRO A 46 -5.45 18.99 -3.89
C PRO A 46 -6.83 18.37 -3.69
N ASN A 47 -7.84 18.84 -4.41
CA ASN A 47 -9.19 18.30 -4.25
C ASN A 47 -9.27 16.85 -4.70
N SER A 48 -8.63 16.54 -5.81
CA SER A 48 -8.56 15.17 -6.31
C SER A 48 -7.81 14.27 -5.34
N LEU A 49 -6.69 14.76 -4.82
CA LEU A 49 -5.90 14.01 -3.85
C LEU A 49 -6.71 13.71 -2.60
N SER A 50 -7.41 14.72 -2.06
CA SER A 50 -8.20 14.54 -0.84
C SER A 50 -9.28 13.49 -1.03
N ALA A 51 -9.97 13.51 -2.17
CA ALA A 51 -11.01 12.54 -2.47
C ALA A 51 -10.43 11.13 -2.54
N ASN A 52 -9.30 10.98 -3.21
CA ASN A 52 -8.65 9.67 -3.36
C ASN A 52 -8.10 9.15 -2.03
N LEU A 53 -7.51 10.02 -1.21
CA LEU A 53 -7.03 9.64 0.11
C LEU A 53 -8.19 9.19 1.00
N ASN A 54 -9.32 9.84 0.89
CA ASN A 54 -10.52 9.48 1.65
C ASN A 54 -11.00 8.08 1.30
N ILE A 55 -11.01 7.74 0.02
CA ILE A 55 -11.41 6.41 -0.43
C ILE A 55 -10.43 5.36 0.08
N LEU A 56 -9.13 5.63 -0.02
CA LEU A 56 -8.12 4.71 0.51
C LEU A 56 -8.24 4.51 2.01
N SER A 57 -8.49 5.59 2.74
CA SER A 57 -8.65 5.55 4.18
C SER A 57 -9.86 4.71 4.59
N ARG A 58 -10.97 4.85 3.88
CA ARG A 58 -12.18 4.07 4.15
C ARG A 58 -11.97 2.59 3.91
N ALA A 59 -11.07 2.24 3.01
CA ALA A 59 -10.72 0.85 2.77
C ALA A 59 -9.63 0.34 3.71
N ASN A 60 -9.23 1.16 4.68
CA ASN A 60 -8.19 0.84 5.66
C ASN A 60 -6.81 0.62 5.03
N LEU A 61 -6.58 1.17 3.85
CA LEU A 61 -5.31 1.03 3.16
C LEU A 61 -4.30 2.09 3.58
N THR A 62 -4.79 3.21 4.11
CA THR A 62 -3.93 4.28 4.60
C THR A 62 -4.40 4.71 5.98
N THR A 63 -3.45 5.22 6.75
CA THR A 63 -3.71 5.89 8.02
C THR A 63 -3.09 7.26 7.97
N SER A 64 -3.48 8.11 8.90
CA SER A 64 -2.93 9.46 8.96
C SER A 64 -2.67 9.85 10.41
N ARG A 65 -1.74 10.79 10.57
CA ARG A 65 -1.45 11.39 11.86
C ARG A 65 -1.22 12.88 11.66
N ARG A 66 -1.46 13.64 12.69
CA ARG A 66 -1.23 15.07 12.64
C ARG A 66 0.15 15.38 13.19
N GLU A 67 0.93 16.16 12.44
CA GLU A 67 2.21 16.68 12.90
C GLU A 67 2.22 18.18 12.68
N GLY A 68 2.01 18.93 13.76
CA GLY A 68 1.88 20.37 13.66
C GLY A 68 0.66 20.75 12.83
N ARG A 69 0.91 21.49 11.74
CA ARG A 69 -0.14 21.91 10.83
C ARG A 69 -0.36 20.94 9.68
N SER A 70 0.47 19.92 9.60
CA SER A 70 0.43 18.97 8.50
C SER A 70 -0.24 17.68 8.92
N ILE A 71 -0.90 17.04 7.95
CA ILE A 71 -1.40 15.69 8.13
C ILE A 71 -0.51 14.77 7.31
N ILE A 72 0.08 13.80 7.98
CA ILE A 72 0.98 12.85 7.37
C ILE A 72 0.23 11.57 7.10
N TYR A 73 0.26 11.10 5.86
CA TYR A 73 -0.38 9.85 5.45
C TYR A 73 0.65 8.77 5.30
N GLN A 74 0.27 7.56 5.67
CA GLN A 74 1.14 6.41 5.50
C GLN A 74 0.32 5.19 5.07
N ALA A 75 0.96 4.26 4.39
CA ALA A 75 0.31 3.01 4.02
C ALA A 75 0.10 2.18 5.27
N ASP A 76 -1.04 1.50 5.33
CA ASP A 76 -1.30 0.55 6.41
C ASP A 76 -0.76 -0.80 5.98
N PHE A 77 0.45 -1.11 6.43
CA PHE A 77 1.13 -2.33 6.02
C PHE A 77 0.44 -3.59 6.52
N SER A 78 -0.25 -3.52 7.65
CA SER A 78 -0.98 -4.67 8.15
C SER A 78 -2.15 -5.02 7.23
N THR A 79 -2.87 -4.01 6.73
CA THR A 79 -3.95 -4.23 5.77
C THR A 79 -3.40 -4.75 4.44
N MET A 80 -2.29 -4.18 3.99
CA MET A 80 -1.64 -4.63 2.76
C MET A 80 -1.23 -6.10 2.88
N THR A 81 -0.60 -6.47 3.98
CA THR A 81 -0.19 -7.84 4.23
C THR A 81 -1.39 -8.78 4.27
N ALA A 82 -2.46 -8.36 4.92
CA ALA A 82 -3.67 -9.15 5.00
C ALA A 82 -4.31 -9.36 3.62
N LEU A 83 -4.31 -8.31 2.79
CA LEU A 83 -4.85 -8.40 1.44
C LEU A 83 -4.04 -9.38 0.58
N VAL A 84 -2.74 -9.24 0.60
CA VAL A 84 -1.87 -10.15 -0.17
C VAL A 84 -2.04 -11.57 0.33
N GLY A 85 -2.08 -11.76 1.64
CA GLY A 85 -2.29 -13.07 2.24
C GLY A 85 -3.63 -13.68 1.85
N PHE A 86 -4.69 -12.87 1.81
CA PHE A 86 -5.99 -13.33 1.36
C PHE A 86 -5.97 -13.78 -0.09
N LEU A 87 -5.32 -13.00 -0.95
CA LEU A 87 -5.26 -13.31 -2.37
C LEU A 87 -4.51 -14.60 -2.67
N VAL A 88 -3.49 -14.91 -1.89
CA VAL A 88 -2.68 -16.11 -2.12
C VAL A 88 -2.92 -17.22 -1.10
N GLY A 89 -3.83 -17.00 -0.16
CA GLY A 89 -4.02 -17.91 0.97
C GLY A 89 -4.31 -19.34 0.58
N ASP A 90 -5.30 -19.54 -0.27
CA ASP A 90 -5.63 -20.87 -0.81
C ASP A 90 -5.16 -20.99 -2.25
N CYS A 91 -4.15 -20.20 -2.57
CA CYS A 91 -3.79 -19.88 -3.92
C CYS A 91 -3.54 -21.10 -4.79
N CYS A 92 -2.90 -22.06 -4.24
CA CYS A 92 -2.31 -23.08 -5.06
C CYS A 92 -3.09 -24.37 -4.99
N GLY A 93 -4.14 -24.42 -4.20
CA GLY A 93 -4.81 -25.68 -3.95
C GLY A 93 -3.81 -26.75 -3.57
N GLY A 94 -2.68 -26.34 -2.96
CA GLY A 94 -1.61 -27.22 -2.62
C GLY A 94 -0.57 -27.47 -3.72
N ALA A 95 -0.64 -26.71 -4.81
CA ALA A 95 0.31 -26.87 -5.92
C ALA A 95 1.61 -26.11 -5.64
N PRO A 96 2.70 -26.79 -5.31
CA PRO A 96 3.95 -26.12 -4.92
C PRO A 96 4.57 -25.28 -6.03
N GLU A 97 4.38 -25.70 -7.28
CA GLU A 97 4.94 -24.98 -8.42
C GLU A 97 4.34 -23.60 -8.62
N ILE A 98 3.17 -23.35 -8.08
CA ILE A 98 2.53 -22.02 -8.12
C ILE A 98 2.89 -21.24 -6.85
N CYS A 99 2.77 -21.88 -5.70
CA CYS A 99 2.98 -21.23 -4.40
C CYS A 99 4.42 -20.86 -4.13
N SER A 100 5.35 -21.69 -4.59
CA SER A 100 6.75 -21.48 -4.30
C SER A 100 7.29 -20.16 -4.86
N PRO A 101 7.03 -19.81 -6.14
CA PRO A 101 7.46 -18.52 -6.65
C PRO A 101 6.83 -17.35 -5.92
N LEU A 102 5.55 -17.46 -5.56
CA LEU A 102 4.87 -16.40 -4.83
C LEU A 102 5.45 -16.22 -3.44
N ASN A 103 5.75 -17.32 -2.75
CA ASN A 103 6.35 -17.25 -1.42
C ASN A 103 7.73 -16.62 -1.47
N GLN A 104 8.51 -16.92 -2.50
CA GLN A 104 9.82 -16.30 -2.67
C GLN A 104 9.70 -14.81 -2.87
N LEU A 105 8.75 -14.38 -3.68
CA LEU A 105 8.52 -12.96 -3.92
C LEU A 105 8.12 -12.24 -2.65
N LEU A 106 7.21 -12.81 -1.87
CA LEU A 106 6.77 -12.23 -0.62
C LEU A 106 7.92 -12.16 0.40
N PHE A 107 8.75 -13.18 0.43
CA PHE A 107 9.90 -13.19 1.31
C PHE A 107 10.89 -12.07 0.96
N GLN A 108 11.15 -11.88 -0.34
CA GLN A 108 12.00 -10.79 -0.80
C GLN A 108 11.43 -9.42 -0.43
N ALA A 109 10.13 -9.25 -0.57
CA ALA A 109 9.48 -8.01 -0.21
C ALA A 109 9.64 -7.71 1.28
N GLN A 110 9.54 -8.73 2.13
CA GLN A 110 9.75 -8.55 3.57
C GLN A 110 11.18 -8.13 3.89
N GLN A 111 12.14 -8.66 3.17
CA GLN A 111 13.53 -8.30 3.37
C GLN A 111 13.83 -6.88 2.94
N CYS A 112 13.08 -6.36 1.98
CA CYS A 112 13.28 -5.02 1.47
C CYS A 112 12.72 -3.94 2.37
N ALA A 113 11.73 -4.26 3.17
CA ALA A 113 11.05 -3.28 4.02
C ALA A 113 11.82 -3.11 5.32
N PRO A 114 11.65 -2.02 5.94
CA PRO A 114 11.97 -0.63 5.77
C PRO A 114 13.48 -0.44 5.76
N ALA A 115 14.07 -0.72 4.64
CA ALA A 115 15.50 -0.72 4.49
C ALA A 115 16.07 0.67 4.30
N PRO A 116 17.34 0.88 4.62
CA PRO A 116 18.05 2.07 4.22
C PRO A 116 17.99 2.25 2.71
N SER A 117 18.09 3.50 2.26
CA SER A 117 17.87 3.84 0.86
C SER A 117 18.69 3.02 -0.13
N ARG A 118 19.92 2.68 0.23
CA ARG A 118 20.80 1.95 -0.70
C ARG A 118 20.39 0.50 -0.94
N GLN A 119 19.45 -0.01 -0.17
CA GLN A 119 18.95 -1.37 -0.37
C GLN A 119 17.75 -1.43 -1.28
N LYS A 120 17.23 -0.29 -1.69
CA LYS A 120 16.08 -0.27 -2.59
C LYS A 120 16.37 -0.96 -3.92
N GLU A 121 17.60 -0.91 -4.36
CA GLU A 121 17.97 -1.52 -5.63
C GLU A 121 17.85 -3.03 -5.63
N LEU A 122 17.87 -3.64 -4.46
CA LEU A 122 17.75 -5.09 -4.33
C LEU A 122 16.30 -5.57 -4.41
N CYS A 123 15.36 -4.66 -4.39
CA CYS A 123 13.96 -4.96 -4.46
C CYS A 123 13.43 -4.61 -5.84
#